data_23d2b1da25342d936f16b91ff976fd3b
#
_entry.id   23d2b1da25342d936f16b91ff976fd3b
#
_cell.length_a   1.000
_cell.length_b   1.000
_cell.length_c   1.000
_cell.angle_alpha   90.00
_cell.angle_beta   90.00
_cell.angle_gamma   90.00
#
_symmetry.space_group_name_H-M   'P 1'
#
loop_
_entity.id
_entity.type
_entity.pdbx_description
1 polymer ?
#
loop_
_entity_poly.entity_id
_entity_poly.type
_entity_poly.pdbx_seq_one_letter_code
_entity_poly.pdbx_strand_id
1 'polypeptide(L)'
;MKGLLGVKLGMAQVFDESGVVTPVTIIQAGPCYVTQVKTTETDGYNAVQVGFGDTKDKSLSGGQKGHLGLLKSNKKHPNRKTGDDARALRHLREFRTKQAGNYEVGQELTVEQFAEGDRIDVTGKTKGRGFA
;
A
#
# COMPACT_ATOMS: atom_id res chain seq x y z
N MET A 1 -6.15 6.82 10.05
CA MET A 1 -6.32 6.40 8.65
C MET A 1 -6.66 4.91 8.62
N LYS A 2 -7.73 4.56 7.98
CA LYS A 2 -8.02 3.16 7.63
C LYS A 2 -7.96 3.02 6.11
N GLY A 3 -6.86 2.54 5.59
CA GLY A 3 -6.68 2.37 4.14
C GLY A 3 -5.60 1.33 3.85
N LEU A 4 -5.85 0.48 2.86
CA LEU A 4 -4.92 -0.54 2.40
C LEU A 4 -4.89 -0.60 0.88
N LEU A 5 -3.78 -1.07 0.37
CA LEU A 5 -3.67 -1.53 -1.01
C LEU A 5 -3.94 -3.03 -1.07
N GLY A 6 -4.56 -3.46 -2.15
CA GLY A 6 -4.87 -4.87 -2.32
C GLY A 6 -5.01 -5.29 -3.77
N VAL A 7 -5.13 -6.58 -3.98
CA VAL A 7 -5.34 -7.22 -5.28
C VAL A 7 -6.64 -8.00 -5.25
N LYS A 8 -7.50 -7.77 -6.25
CA LYS A 8 -8.67 -8.60 -6.47
C LYS A 8 -8.23 -10.00 -6.92
N LEU A 9 -8.54 -11.00 -6.14
CA LEU A 9 -8.27 -12.39 -6.47
C LEU A 9 -9.34 -13.00 -7.37
N GLY A 10 -10.59 -12.62 -7.17
CA GLY A 10 -11.72 -13.13 -7.93
C GLY A 10 -13.03 -12.91 -7.20
N MET A 11 -14.06 -13.60 -7.66
CA MET A 11 -15.38 -13.60 -7.04
C MET A 11 -15.74 -15.01 -6.58
N ALA A 12 -16.48 -15.09 -5.50
CA ALA A 12 -16.99 -16.33 -4.94
C ALA A 12 -18.42 -16.11 -4.43
N GLN A 13 -18.99 -17.17 -3.88
CA GLN A 13 -20.30 -17.15 -3.23
C GLN A 13 -20.15 -17.62 -1.79
N VAL A 14 -20.83 -16.94 -0.90
CA VAL A 14 -20.90 -17.30 0.52
C VAL A 14 -22.36 -17.57 0.86
N PHE A 15 -22.59 -18.63 1.62
CA PHE A 15 -23.92 -18.99 2.14
C PHE A 15 -24.07 -18.43 3.55
N ASP A 16 -25.17 -17.76 3.82
CA ASP A 16 -25.52 -17.37 5.18
C ASP A 16 -26.15 -18.57 5.97
N GLU A 17 -26.43 -18.33 7.25
CA GLU A 17 -27.04 -19.38 8.11
C GLU A 17 -28.41 -19.83 7.63
N SER A 18 -29.12 -19.01 6.87
CA SER A 18 -30.40 -19.31 6.26
C SER A 18 -30.31 -19.97 4.88
N GLY A 19 -29.10 -20.20 4.38
CA GLY A 19 -28.86 -20.83 3.08
C GLY A 19 -28.97 -19.87 1.89
N VAL A 20 -29.08 -18.56 2.12
CA VAL A 20 -29.09 -17.53 1.06
C VAL A 20 -27.71 -17.34 0.53
N VAL A 21 -27.57 -17.36 -0.80
CA VAL A 21 -26.30 -17.14 -1.50
C VAL A 21 -26.01 -15.65 -1.61
N THR A 22 -24.84 -15.23 -1.12
CA THR A 22 -24.34 -13.87 -1.27
C THR A 22 -23.10 -13.87 -2.16
N PRO A 23 -23.11 -13.15 -3.30
CA PRO A 23 -21.91 -13.01 -4.12
C PRO A 23 -20.90 -12.09 -3.40
N VAL A 24 -19.63 -12.49 -3.40
CA VAL A 24 -18.55 -11.75 -2.74
C VAL A 24 -17.37 -11.59 -3.68
N THR A 25 -16.64 -10.52 -3.51
CA THR A 25 -15.34 -10.31 -4.14
C THR A 25 -14.23 -10.57 -3.13
N ILE A 26 -13.29 -11.42 -3.50
CA ILE A 26 -12.14 -11.76 -2.66
C ILE A 26 -10.99 -10.80 -3.00
N ILE A 27 -10.53 -10.10 -2.00
CA ILE A 27 -9.41 -9.15 -2.11
C ILE A 27 -8.31 -9.55 -1.14
N GLN A 28 -7.11 -9.73 -1.65
CA GLN A 28 -5.92 -9.84 -0.82
C GLN A 28 -5.46 -8.42 -0.47
N ALA A 29 -5.73 -7.97 0.75
CA ALA A 29 -5.40 -6.65 1.24
C ALA A 29 -4.22 -6.71 2.22
N GLY A 30 -3.07 -6.29 1.77
CA GLY A 30 -1.86 -6.32 2.60
C GLY A 30 -1.12 -7.68 2.60
N PRO A 31 -0.03 -7.80 3.37
CA PRO A 31 0.50 -6.72 4.20
C PRO A 31 1.00 -5.53 3.39
N CYS A 32 0.73 -4.33 3.89
CA CYS A 32 1.22 -3.08 3.34
C CYS A 32 2.26 -2.47 4.27
N TYR A 33 3.19 -1.71 3.73
CA TYR A 33 4.26 -1.09 4.52
C TYR A 33 4.27 0.41 4.31
N VAL A 34 4.45 1.16 5.38
CA VAL A 34 4.63 2.61 5.32
C VAL A 34 6.01 2.91 4.73
N THR A 35 6.05 3.56 3.59
CA THR A 35 7.29 3.89 2.88
C THR A 35 7.73 5.32 3.09
N GLN A 36 6.79 6.23 3.33
CA GLN A 36 7.07 7.63 3.63
C GLN A 36 5.93 8.24 4.44
N VAL A 37 6.28 9.08 5.39
CA VAL A 37 5.35 9.95 6.12
C VAL A 37 5.55 11.37 5.64
N LYS A 38 4.49 12.01 5.16
CA LYS A 38 4.50 13.39 4.68
C LYS A 38 3.85 14.30 5.70
N THR A 39 4.48 15.44 5.93
CA THR A 39 4.02 16.45 6.87
C THR A 39 3.84 17.80 6.18
N THR A 40 3.04 18.68 6.78
CA THR A 40 2.83 20.03 6.24
C THR A 40 4.11 20.84 6.14
N GLU A 41 5.05 20.61 7.06
CA GLU A 41 6.33 21.36 7.10
C GLU A 41 7.27 20.99 5.95
N THR A 42 7.32 19.71 5.58
CA THR A 42 8.26 19.19 4.57
C THR A 42 7.64 19.07 3.19
N ASP A 43 6.34 18.71 3.10
CA ASP A 43 5.66 18.37 1.84
C ASP A 43 4.44 19.28 1.55
N GLY A 44 4.07 20.14 2.50
CA GLY A 44 2.94 21.06 2.37
C GLY A 44 1.56 20.40 2.64
N TYR A 45 1.52 19.12 2.97
CA TYR A 45 0.30 18.39 3.35
C TYR A 45 0.66 17.16 4.18
N ASN A 46 -0.32 16.68 4.95
CA ASN A 46 -0.16 15.48 5.76
C ASN A 46 -0.69 14.25 5.00
N ALA A 47 0.17 13.26 4.82
CA ALA A 47 -0.17 12.00 4.19
C ALA A 47 0.77 10.88 4.62
N VAL A 48 0.35 9.66 4.41
CA VAL A 48 1.16 8.45 4.58
C VAL A 48 1.25 7.73 3.26
N GLN A 49 2.46 7.52 2.76
CA GLN A 49 2.69 6.70 1.59
C GLN A 49 2.81 5.24 2.01
N VAL A 50 2.02 4.41 1.37
CA VAL A 50 1.93 2.97 1.64
C VAL A 50 2.38 2.19 0.42
N GLY A 51 3.20 1.18 0.63
CA GLY A 51 3.67 0.27 -0.40
C GLY A 51 3.05 -1.12 -0.26
N PHE A 52 2.80 -1.75 -1.40
CA PHE A 52 2.21 -3.09 -1.51
C PHE A 52 2.81 -3.87 -2.67
N GLY A 53 2.88 -5.18 -2.49
CA GLY A 53 3.37 -6.12 -3.49
C GLY A 53 4.88 -6.20 -3.54
N ASP A 54 5.43 -7.26 -2.98
CA ASP A 54 6.86 -7.54 -3.04
C ASP A 54 7.31 -7.77 -4.49
N THR A 55 8.44 -7.20 -4.85
CA THR A 55 9.04 -7.35 -6.16
C THR A 55 10.55 -7.55 -6.04
N LYS A 56 11.16 -7.99 -7.13
CA LYS A 56 12.61 -8.13 -7.18
C LYS A 56 13.26 -6.76 -7.40
N ASP A 57 14.39 -6.51 -6.78
CA ASP A 57 15.18 -5.28 -6.96
C ASP A 57 15.47 -4.97 -8.43
N LYS A 58 15.66 -5.99 -9.25
CA LYS A 58 15.90 -5.85 -10.69
C LYS A 58 14.74 -5.16 -11.43
N SER A 59 13.52 -5.31 -10.92
CA SER A 59 12.30 -4.77 -11.55
C SER A 59 12.06 -3.29 -11.24
N LEU A 60 12.86 -2.71 -10.36
CA LEU A 60 12.75 -1.32 -9.95
C LEU A 60 13.82 -0.47 -10.65
N SER A 61 13.43 0.73 -11.07
CA SER A 61 14.36 1.73 -11.56
C SER A 61 15.29 2.25 -10.47
N GLY A 62 16.42 2.86 -10.84
CA GLY A 62 17.33 3.46 -9.87
C GLY A 62 16.68 4.51 -8.96
N GLY A 63 15.78 5.33 -9.51
CA GLY A 63 15.02 6.31 -8.73
C GLY A 63 14.07 5.65 -7.70
N GLN A 64 13.36 4.61 -8.10
CA GLN A 64 12.50 3.85 -7.20
C GLN A 64 13.29 3.18 -6.07
N LYS A 65 14.43 2.59 -6.39
CA LYS A 65 15.33 2.01 -5.37
C LYS A 65 15.84 3.06 -4.40
N GLY A 66 16.20 4.24 -4.89
CA GLY A 66 16.61 5.36 -4.05
C GLY A 66 15.50 5.84 -3.13
N HIS A 67 14.28 5.96 -3.65
CA HIS A 67 13.11 6.36 -2.88
C HIS A 67 12.77 5.37 -1.76
N LEU A 68 12.85 4.07 -2.04
CA LEU A 68 12.57 3.01 -1.07
C LEU A 68 13.75 2.72 -0.12
N GLY A 69 14.89 3.40 -0.28
CA GLY A 69 16.05 3.20 0.59
C GLY A 69 16.86 1.93 0.31
N LEU A 70 16.69 1.32 -0.86
CA LEU A 70 17.40 0.10 -1.27
C LEU A 70 18.84 0.36 -1.74
N LEU A 71 19.19 1.60 -2.07
CA LEU A 71 20.52 1.98 -2.51
C LEU A 71 21.40 2.31 -1.32
N LYS A 72 22.54 1.65 -1.20
CA LYS A 72 23.54 1.96 -0.19
C LYS A 72 24.19 3.32 -0.46
N SER A 73 24.50 4.06 0.60
CA SER A 73 25.32 5.25 0.51
C SER A 73 26.72 4.90 0.01
N ASN A 74 27.33 5.77 -0.75
CA ASN A 74 28.70 5.61 -1.24
C ASN A 74 29.43 6.96 -1.28
N LYS A 75 30.73 6.96 -1.63
CA LYS A 75 31.53 8.17 -1.70
C LYS A 75 30.95 9.28 -2.61
N LYS A 76 30.24 8.91 -3.69
CA LYS A 76 29.60 9.87 -4.59
C LYS A 76 28.26 10.41 -4.06
N HIS A 77 27.60 9.64 -3.23
CA HIS A 77 26.27 9.97 -2.70
C HIS A 77 26.19 9.60 -1.21
N PRO A 78 26.86 10.37 -0.33
CA PRO A 78 26.94 10.04 1.10
C PRO A 78 25.59 10.21 1.82
N ASN A 79 24.70 11.05 1.31
CA ASN A 79 23.42 11.39 1.93
C ASN A 79 22.25 10.53 1.41
N ARG A 80 22.52 9.39 0.78
CA ARG A 80 21.43 8.49 0.38
C ARG A 80 20.68 7.97 1.59
N LYS A 81 19.37 8.06 1.52
CA LYS A 81 18.51 7.40 2.50
C LYS A 81 18.64 5.88 2.31
N THR A 82 19.24 5.23 3.27
CA THR A 82 19.31 3.77 3.35
C THR A 82 18.46 3.38 4.55
N GLY A 83 17.43 2.56 4.34
CA GLY A 83 16.58 2.05 5.42
C GLY A 83 16.96 0.62 5.77
N ASP A 84 17.06 0.31 7.04
CA ASP A 84 17.29 -1.06 7.50
C ASP A 84 16.08 -1.96 7.16
N ASP A 85 14.88 -1.37 7.12
CA ASP A 85 13.61 -2.00 6.76
C ASP A 85 13.21 -1.77 5.29
N ALA A 86 14.17 -1.44 4.43
CA ALA A 86 13.92 -1.16 3.02
C ALA A 86 13.38 -2.41 2.31
N ARG A 87 12.24 -2.26 1.65
CA ARG A 87 11.60 -3.32 0.88
C ARG A 87 11.38 -2.90 -0.56
N ALA A 88 11.59 -3.83 -1.47
CA ALA A 88 11.25 -3.64 -2.88
C ALA A 88 9.75 -3.84 -3.06
N LEU A 89 9.01 -2.74 -3.17
CA LEU A 89 7.55 -2.73 -3.30
C LEU A 89 7.15 -2.21 -4.68
N ARG A 90 6.19 -2.87 -5.29
CA ARG A 90 5.76 -2.57 -6.66
C ARG A 90 4.80 -1.40 -6.75
N HIS A 91 3.85 -1.32 -5.82
CA HIS A 91 2.78 -0.31 -5.81
C HIS A 91 2.95 0.63 -4.64
N LEU A 92 2.96 1.92 -4.92
CA LEU A 92 3.02 2.99 -3.92
C LEU A 92 1.83 3.91 -4.11
N ARG A 93 1.11 4.20 -3.02
CA ARG A 93 -0.01 5.16 -3.01
C ARG A 93 -0.01 5.93 -1.71
N GLU A 94 -0.51 7.15 -1.76
CA GLU A 94 -0.63 8.03 -0.61
C GLU A 94 -2.07 8.08 -0.11
N PHE A 95 -2.21 8.05 1.20
CA PHE A 95 -3.47 8.32 1.89
C PHE A 95 -3.32 9.60 2.69
N ARG A 96 -4.12 10.60 2.39
CA ARG A 96 -4.15 11.83 3.17
C ARG A 96 -4.77 11.56 4.54
N THR A 97 -4.12 12.01 5.60
CA THR A 97 -4.59 11.87 6.97
C THR A 97 -4.08 13.00 7.84
N LYS A 98 -4.92 13.47 8.75
CA LYS A 98 -4.51 14.44 9.77
C LYS A 98 -3.57 13.84 10.82
N GLN A 99 -3.53 12.53 10.93
CA GLN A 99 -2.77 11.77 11.92
C GLN A 99 -1.49 11.15 11.33
N ALA A 100 -0.87 11.79 10.35
CA ALA A 100 0.34 11.28 9.72
C ALA A 100 1.48 11.03 10.72
N GLY A 101 1.59 11.85 11.76
CA GLY A 101 2.60 11.71 12.80
C GLY A 101 2.51 10.45 13.66
N ASN A 102 1.40 9.71 13.58
CA ASN A 102 1.23 8.45 14.31
C ASN A 102 1.80 7.24 13.56
N TYR A 103 2.35 7.46 12.38
CA TYR A 103 2.90 6.40 11.53
C TYR A 103 4.40 6.54 11.42
N GLU A 104 5.08 5.42 11.39
CA GLU A 104 6.53 5.32 11.20
C GLU A 104 6.86 4.61 9.90
N VAL A 105 7.97 5.01 9.27
CA VAL A 105 8.46 4.34 8.06
C VAL A 105 8.89 2.91 8.41
N GLY A 106 8.45 1.95 7.61
CA GLY A 106 8.67 0.53 7.86
C GLY A 106 7.54 -0.17 8.62
N GLN A 107 6.58 0.58 9.17
CA GLN A 107 5.43 0.02 9.87
C GLN A 107 4.60 -0.85 8.94
N GLU A 108 4.23 -2.03 9.41
CA GLU A 108 3.36 -2.95 8.71
C GLU A 108 1.89 -2.61 8.99
N LEU A 109 1.10 -2.56 7.93
CA LEU A 109 -0.35 -2.37 8.00
C LEU A 109 -1.04 -3.63 7.48
N THR A 110 -1.85 -4.25 8.33
CA THR A 110 -2.56 -5.49 8.03
C THR A 110 -4.06 -5.26 7.89
N VAL A 111 -4.75 -6.28 7.40
CA VAL A 111 -6.22 -6.26 7.28
C VAL A 111 -6.94 -6.18 8.63
N GLU A 112 -6.25 -6.48 9.72
CA GLU A 112 -6.79 -6.45 11.10
C GLU A 112 -7.29 -5.06 11.54
N GLN A 113 -6.90 -3.99 10.83
CA GLN A 113 -7.49 -2.67 11.06
C GLN A 113 -8.98 -2.56 10.69
N PHE A 114 -9.50 -3.53 9.93
CA PHE A 114 -10.91 -3.64 9.58
C PHE A 114 -11.57 -4.76 10.38
N ALA A 115 -12.80 -4.52 10.82
CA ALA A 115 -13.62 -5.53 11.48
C ALA A 115 -14.65 -6.10 10.50
N GLU A 116 -15.16 -7.29 10.79
CA GLU A 116 -16.27 -7.86 10.05
C GLU A 116 -17.50 -6.95 10.14
N GLY A 117 -18.16 -6.72 9.01
CA GLY A 117 -19.29 -5.80 8.91
C GLY A 117 -18.92 -4.34 8.63
N ASP A 118 -17.64 -3.98 8.64
CA ASP A 118 -17.20 -2.64 8.27
C ASP A 118 -17.56 -2.34 6.80
N ARG A 119 -18.08 -1.15 6.55
CA ARG A 119 -18.27 -0.65 5.20
C ARG A 119 -16.98 -0.02 4.70
N ILE A 120 -16.60 -0.36 3.48
CA ILE A 120 -15.38 0.12 2.84
C ILE A 120 -15.68 0.73 1.47
N ASP A 121 -14.89 1.72 1.09
CA ASP A 121 -14.86 2.26 -0.25
C ASP A 121 -13.70 1.62 -1.02
N VAL A 122 -13.98 1.16 -2.24
CA VAL A 122 -12.96 0.50 -3.07
C VAL A 122 -12.74 1.32 -4.33
N THR A 123 -11.51 1.76 -4.53
CA THR A 123 -11.09 2.50 -5.73
C THR A 123 -10.19 1.61 -6.58
N GLY A 124 -10.47 1.56 -7.87
CA GLY A 124 -9.67 0.75 -8.78
C GLY A 124 -9.85 1.15 -10.24
N LYS A 125 -9.01 0.58 -11.09
CA LYS A 125 -9.14 0.69 -12.54
C LYS A 125 -9.83 -0.54 -13.10
N THR A 126 -10.87 -0.33 -13.91
CA THR A 126 -11.50 -1.41 -14.64
C THR A 126 -10.60 -1.88 -15.79
N LYS A 127 -10.67 -3.16 -16.11
CA LYS A 127 -9.93 -3.73 -17.23
C LYS A 127 -10.45 -3.24 -18.59
N GLY A 128 -11.74 -2.89 -18.64
CA GLY A 128 -12.44 -2.55 -19.87
C GLY A 128 -12.81 -3.79 -20.68
N ARG A 129 -13.57 -3.57 -21.76
CA ARG A 129 -14.03 -4.62 -22.69
C ARG A 129 -13.66 -4.32 -24.16
N GLY A 130 -12.76 -3.36 -24.38
CA GLY A 130 -12.45 -2.84 -25.70
C GLY A 130 -13.32 -1.63 -26.07
N PHE A 131 -13.40 -1.35 -27.34
CA PHE A 131 -14.25 -0.27 -27.87
C PHE A 131 -15.72 -0.66 -27.70
N ALA A 132 -16.49 0.19 -27.02
CA ALA A 132 -17.91 -0.03 -26.78
C ALA A 132 -18.75 1.05 -27.46
#